data_f5658e8e5f81fdf38ec0d6a5a1b55ec3
#
_entry.id   f5658e8e5f81fdf38ec0d6a5a1b55ec3
#
_cell.length_a   1.000
_cell.length_b   1.000
_cell.length_c   1.000
_cell.angle_alpha   90.00
_cell.angle_beta   90.00
_cell.angle_gamma   90.00
#
_symmetry.space_group_name_H-M   'P 1'
#
loop_
_entity.id
_entity.type
_entity.pdbx_description
1 polymer ?
#
loop_
_entity_poly.entity_id
_entity_poly.type
_entity_poly.pdbx_seq_one_letter_code
_entity_poly.pdbx_strand_id
1 'polypeptide(L)'
;MEIEKNAKIPFCENTLINAVLSEYRTKAEQEGLEFSARIQMPKELACDEAEFCVMLSNLLENSLDAAKSYIAISIKHLNHQLSLNVKNDYEGELKKSAENNYLTTKPQGSGLGLKSVEAILKSNSGFLKIEDTDGVFDVFATLKN
;
A
#
# COMPACT_ATOMS: atom_id res chain seq x y z
N MET A 1 -17.97 -8.14 -26.68
CA MET A 1 -18.65 -7.07 -25.95
C MET A 1 -17.69 -6.05 -25.39
N GLU A 2 -18.08 -4.81 -25.45
CA GLU A 2 -17.21 -3.74 -24.96
C GLU A 2 -16.94 -3.83 -23.47
N ILE A 3 -17.92 -4.30 -22.70
CA ILE A 3 -17.76 -4.45 -21.26
C ILE A 3 -16.60 -5.38 -20.93
N GLU A 4 -16.49 -6.48 -21.65
CA GLU A 4 -15.41 -7.44 -21.42
C GLU A 4 -14.04 -6.87 -21.77
N LYS A 5 -13.96 -6.07 -22.81
CA LYS A 5 -12.72 -5.43 -23.21
C LYS A 5 -12.21 -4.46 -22.13
N ASN A 6 -13.14 -3.83 -21.42
CA ASN A 6 -12.79 -2.86 -20.40
C ASN A 6 -12.74 -3.45 -18.99
N ALA A 7 -13.23 -4.68 -18.86
CA ALA A 7 -13.18 -5.35 -17.56
C ALA A 7 -11.76 -5.77 -17.26
N LYS A 8 -11.30 -5.47 -16.08
CA LYS A 8 -9.97 -5.87 -15.63
C LYS A 8 -10.07 -7.12 -14.78
N ILE A 9 -9.04 -7.97 -14.89
CA ILE A 9 -8.96 -9.17 -14.07
C ILE A 9 -8.83 -8.75 -12.62
N PRO A 10 -9.60 -9.33 -11.69
CA PRO A 10 -9.47 -9.00 -10.28
C PRO A 10 -8.07 -9.29 -9.75
N PHE A 11 -7.59 -8.47 -8.84
CA PHE A 11 -6.30 -8.68 -8.18
C PHE A 11 -6.34 -9.89 -7.25
N CYS A 12 -7.47 -10.14 -6.62
CA CYS A 12 -7.64 -11.24 -5.67
C CYS A 12 -9.13 -11.54 -5.49
N GLU A 13 -9.41 -12.64 -4.78
CA GLU A 13 -10.78 -13.06 -4.53
C GLU A 13 -11.45 -12.32 -3.37
N ASN A 14 -10.68 -11.62 -2.55
CA ASN A 14 -11.24 -10.84 -1.46
C ASN A 14 -11.84 -9.56 -2.04
N THR A 15 -13.15 -9.41 -1.95
CA THR A 15 -13.90 -8.33 -2.58
C THR A 15 -13.45 -6.95 -2.10
N LEU A 16 -13.25 -6.79 -0.79
CA LEU A 16 -12.92 -5.50 -0.22
C LEU A 16 -11.50 -5.07 -0.60
N ILE A 17 -10.54 -5.99 -0.47
CA ILE A 17 -9.16 -5.70 -0.84
C ILE A 17 -9.06 -5.41 -2.34
N ASN A 18 -9.76 -6.19 -3.15
CA ASN A 18 -9.77 -5.96 -4.58
C ASN A 18 -10.33 -4.58 -4.93
N ALA A 19 -11.35 -4.14 -4.22
CA ALA A 19 -11.94 -2.81 -4.45
C ALA A 19 -10.93 -1.70 -4.14
N VAL A 20 -10.18 -1.83 -3.04
CA VAL A 20 -9.15 -0.85 -2.68
C VAL A 20 -8.06 -0.80 -3.76
N LEU A 21 -7.56 -1.96 -4.17
CA LEU A 21 -6.51 -2.03 -5.19
C LEU A 21 -7.00 -1.44 -6.52
N SER A 22 -8.23 -1.72 -6.89
CA SER A 22 -8.81 -1.20 -8.13
C SER A 22 -8.96 0.31 -8.11
N GLU A 23 -9.36 0.86 -6.98
CA GLU A 23 -9.48 2.30 -6.83
C GLU A 23 -8.12 2.99 -7.01
N TYR A 24 -7.08 2.48 -6.37
CA TYR A 24 -5.76 3.10 -6.47
C TYR A 24 -5.10 2.88 -7.83
N ARG A 25 -5.37 1.75 -8.49
CA ARG A 25 -4.94 1.57 -9.87
C ARG A 25 -5.54 2.64 -10.76
N THR A 26 -6.83 2.90 -10.63
CA THR A 26 -7.50 3.92 -11.41
C THR A 26 -6.91 5.30 -11.15
N LYS A 27 -6.69 5.66 -9.89
CA LYS A 27 -6.09 6.94 -9.53
C LYS A 27 -4.68 7.09 -10.09
N ALA A 28 -3.88 6.03 -10.01
CA ALA A 28 -2.52 6.03 -10.53
C ALA A 28 -2.52 6.21 -12.05
N GLU A 29 -3.37 5.48 -12.74
CA GLU A 29 -3.48 5.59 -14.21
C GLU A 29 -3.91 7.00 -14.63
N GLN A 30 -4.79 7.63 -13.88
CA GLN A 30 -5.22 9.00 -14.16
C GLN A 30 -4.07 9.99 -14.03
N GLU A 31 -3.08 9.68 -13.22
CA GLU A 31 -1.90 10.52 -13.04
C GLU A 31 -0.73 10.09 -13.93
N GLY A 32 -0.96 9.15 -14.83
CA GLY A 32 0.08 8.68 -15.73
C GLY A 32 1.10 7.77 -15.09
N LEU A 33 0.78 7.21 -13.93
CA LEU A 33 1.68 6.29 -13.22
C LEU A 33 1.43 4.85 -13.63
N GLU A 34 2.50 4.08 -13.66
CA GLU A 34 2.42 2.64 -13.84
C GLU A 34 2.02 2.01 -12.51
N PHE A 35 1.02 1.14 -12.51
CA PHE A 35 0.57 0.47 -11.29
C PHE A 35 0.68 -1.04 -11.49
N SER A 36 1.50 -1.69 -10.70
CA SER A 36 1.62 -3.14 -10.74
C SER A 36 1.28 -3.75 -9.39
N ALA A 37 0.62 -4.90 -9.41
CA ALA A 37 0.21 -5.59 -8.21
C ALA A 37 0.42 -7.08 -8.37
N ARG A 38 0.96 -7.70 -7.32
CA ARG A 38 1.19 -9.14 -7.26
C ARG A 38 0.61 -9.62 -5.95
N ILE A 39 -0.57 -10.22 -6.01
CA ILE A 39 -1.36 -10.52 -4.83
C ILE A 39 -1.55 -12.02 -4.67
N GLN A 40 -1.10 -12.56 -3.54
CA GLN A 40 -1.27 -13.96 -3.17
C GLN A 40 -1.79 -13.99 -1.74
N MET A 41 -3.10 -14.07 -1.58
CA MET A 41 -3.73 -14.05 -0.27
C MET A 41 -5.02 -14.85 -0.31
N PRO A 42 -5.47 -15.38 0.84
CA PRO A 42 -6.74 -16.11 0.88
C PRO A 42 -7.91 -15.15 0.68
N LYS A 43 -9.04 -15.71 0.25
CA LYS A 43 -10.26 -14.94 0.08
C LYS A 43 -10.70 -14.29 1.38
N GLU A 44 -10.58 -15.02 2.50
CA GLU A 44 -10.97 -14.54 3.80
C GLU A 44 -9.74 -14.35 4.69
N LEU A 45 -9.70 -13.22 5.38
CA LEU A 45 -8.60 -12.91 6.28
C LEU A 45 -8.97 -13.29 7.71
N ALA A 46 -8.01 -13.81 8.46
CA ALA A 46 -8.19 -14.06 9.88
C ALA A 46 -7.97 -12.80 10.70
N CYS A 47 -7.15 -11.88 10.22
CA CYS A 47 -6.96 -10.59 10.87
C CYS A 47 -8.17 -9.67 10.58
N ASP A 48 -8.21 -8.52 11.25
CA ASP A 48 -9.28 -7.55 11.03
C ASP A 48 -9.18 -6.97 9.62
N GLU A 49 -10.13 -7.34 8.78
CA GLU A 49 -10.15 -6.95 7.38
C GLU A 49 -10.28 -5.43 7.20
N ALA A 50 -11.10 -4.80 8.02
CA ALA A 50 -11.29 -3.34 7.95
C ALA A 50 -9.98 -2.62 8.28
N GLU A 51 -9.28 -3.06 9.31
CA GLU A 51 -7.98 -2.49 9.66
C GLU A 51 -6.96 -2.69 8.56
N PHE A 52 -6.94 -3.88 7.95
CA PHE A 52 -6.04 -4.14 6.84
C PHE A 52 -6.30 -3.20 5.67
N CYS A 53 -7.57 -2.95 5.37
CA CYS A 53 -7.95 -2.02 4.31
C CYS A 53 -7.52 -0.58 4.61
N VAL A 54 -7.64 -0.15 5.87
CA VAL A 54 -7.17 1.18 6.28
C VAL A 54 -5.66 1.29 6.07
N MET A 55 -4.93 0.28 6.51
CA MET A 55 -3.48 0.25 6.35
C MET A 55 -3.08 0.29 4.87
N LEU A 56 -3.70 -0.56 4.06
CA LEU A 56 -3.45 -0.63 2.64
C LEU A 56 -3.72 0.71 1.95
N SER A 57 -4.87 1.31 2.25
CA SER A 57 -5.24 2.61 1.69
C SER A 57 -4.24 3.71 2.08
N ASN A 58 -3.82 3.73 3.34
CA ASN A 58 -2.86 4.73 3.80
C ASN A 58 -1.52 4.60 3.08
N LEU A 59 -1.04 3.37 2.90
CA LEU A 59 0.22 3.15 2.20
C LEU A 59 0.13 3.49 0.72
N LEU A 60 -0.97 3.14 0.08
CA LEU A 60 -1.16 3.46 -1.33
C LEU A 60 -1.36 4.96 -1.54
N GLU A 61 -2.03 5.65 -0.61
CA GLU A 61 -2.20 7.09 -0.70
C GLU A 61 -0.85 7.81 -0.59
N ASN A 62 0.02 7.35 0.31
CA ASN A 62 1.37 7.90 0.42
C ASN A 62 2.17 7.69 -0.86
N SER A 63 2.05 6.50 -1.44
CA SER A 63 2.74 6.20 -2.70
C SER A 63 2.23 7.07 -3.84
N LEU A 64 0.91 7.25 -3.91
CA LEU A 64 0.29 8.07 -4.95
C LEU A 64 0.77 9.52 -4.87
N ASP A 65 0.92 10.05 -3.64
CA ASP A 65 1.42 11.40 -3.42
C ASP A 65 2.86 11.59 -3.88
N ALA A 66 3.69 10.60 -3.67
CA ALA A 66 5.13 10.73 -3.85
C ALA A 66 5.64 10.19 -5.19
N ALA A 67 4.92 9.26 -5.80
CA ALA A 67 5.40 8.55 -6.97
C ALA A 67 5.69 9.49 -8.14
N LYS A 68 6.82 9.24 -8.80
CA LYS A 68 7.21 9.94 -10.00
C LYS A 68 6.70 9.22 -11.24
N SER A 69 6.88 7.90 -11.31
CA SER A 69 6.52 7.11 -12.48
C SER A 69 5.82 5.80 -12.19
N TYR A 70 6.01 5.19 -11.02
CA TYR A 70 5.38 3.90 -10.75
C TYR A 70 5.04 3.67 -9.29
N ILE A 71 4.09 2.76 -9.09
CA ILE A 71 3.75 2.19 -7.80
C ILE A 71 3.69 0.67 -7.99
N ALA A 72 4.37 -0.07 -7.13
CA ALA A 72 4.34 -1.53 -7.16
C ALA A 72 3.93 -2.05 -5.79
N ILE A 73 2.94 -2.94 -5.78
CA ILE A 73 2.44 -3.52 -4.54
C ILE A 73 2.46 -5.03 -4.61
N SER A 74 2.86 -5.68 -3.52
CA SER A 74 2.72 -7.13 -3.41
C SER A 74 2.16 -7.49 -2.04
N ILE A 75 1.31 -8.50 -2.02
CA ILE A 75 0.76 -9.06 -0.79
C ILE A 75 0.96 -10.56 -0.86
N LYS A 76 1.51 -11.12 0.22
CA LYS A 76 1.73 -12.57 0.33
C LYS A 76 1.20 -13.07 1.65
N HIS A 77 0.69 -14.29 1.63
CA HIS A 77 0.27 -14.98 2.83
C HIS A 77 1.08 -16.27 2.95
N LEU A 78 1.76 -16.43 4.09
CA LEU A 78 2.58 -17.61 4.33
C LEU A 78 2.76 -17.80 5.83
N ASN A 79 2.56 -19.05 6.31
CA ASN A 79 2.78 -19.39 7.72
C ASN A 79 2.02 -18.50 8.70
N HIS A 80 0.76 -18.25 8.42
CA HIS A 80 -0.11 -17.41 9.25
C HIS A 80 0.38 -15.97 9.37
N GLN A 81 1.14 -15.52 8.37
CA GLN A 81 1.56 -14.14 8.26
C GLN A 81 1.10 -13.56 6.94
N LEU A 82 0.67 -12.31 7.00
CA LEU A 82 0.32 -11.55 5.83
C LEU A 82 1.41 -10.48 5.65
N SER A 83 2.05 -10.47 4.49
CA SER A 83 3.11 -9.52 4.18
C SER A 83 2.65 -8.57 3.09
N LEU A 84 2.92 -7.29 3.28
CA LEU A 84 2.55 -6.24 2.34
C LEU A 84 3.80 -5.44 2.01
N ASN A 85 4.07 -5.26 0.72
CA ASN A 85 5.19 -4.43 0.28
C ASN A 85 4.69 -3.42 -0.75
N VAL A 86 4.95 -2.16 -0.50
CA VAL A 86 4.56 -1.07 -1.41
C VAL A 86 5.80 -0.27 -1.76
N LYS A 87 6.08 -0.12 -3.05
CA LYS A 87 7.22 0.64 -3.55
C LYS A 87 6.78 1.71 -4.51
N ASN A 88 7.46 2.83 -4.47
CA ASN A 88 7.32 3.87 -5.49
C ASN A 88 8.62 4.61 -5.65
N ASP A 89 8.86 5.11 -6.85
CA ASP A 89 9.97 6.03 -7.06
C ASP A 89 9.51 7.44 -6.65
N TYR A 90 10.45 8.37 -6.54
CA TYR A 90 10.11 9.74 -6.20
C TYR A 90 11.20 10.70 -6.68
N GLU A 91 10.87 11.98 -6.73
CA GLU A 91 11.83 13.04 -7.01
C GLU A 91 12.02 13.90 -5.76
N GLY A 92 13.24 14.41 -5.61
CA GLY A 92 13.56 15.26 -4.49
C GLY A 92 13.89 14.47 -3.24
N GLU A 93 13.67 15.09 -2.10
CA GLU A 93 13.94 14.47 -0.81
C GLU A 93 12.66 14.15 -0.07
N LEU A 94 12.63 12.97 0.55
CA LEU A 94 11.54 12.63 1.45
C LEU A 94 11.76 13.32 2.79
N LYS A 95 10.68 13.83 3.37
CA LYS A 95 10.75 14.49 4.66
C LYS A 95 10.59 13.47 5.78
N LYS A 96 11.36 13.67 6.84
CA LYS A 96 11.31 12.83 8.03
C LYS A 96 11.06 13.69 9.25
N SER A 97 10.30 13.18 10.21
CA SER A 97 10.14 13.86 11.49
C SER A 97 11.36 13.63 12.35
N ALA A 98 11.44 14.31 13.50
CA ALA A 98 12.53 14.14 14.45
C ALA A 98 12.62 12.70 14.97
N GLU A 99 11.54 11.95 14.89
CA GLU A 99 11.48 10.55 15.32
C GLU A 99 11.77 9.57 14.18
N ASN A 100 12.33 10.08 13.08
CA ASN A 100 12.66 9.28 11.91
C ASN A 100 11.43 8.71 11.16
N ASN A 101 10.29 9.35 11.32
CA ASN A 101 9.07 9.00 10.57
C ASN A 101 9.03 9.79 9.27
N TYR A 102 8.52 9.16 8.22
CA TYR A 102 8.37 9.83 6.93
C TYR A 102 7.08 10.63 6.88
N LEU A 103 7.15 11.83 6.33
CA LEU A 103 6.01 12.71 6.16
C LEU A 103 5.53 12.65 4.71
N THR A 104 4.23 12.82 4.51
CA THR A 104 3.68 12.87 3.16
C THR A 104 3.97 14.23 2.53
N THR A 105 3.83 14.31 1.22
CA THR A 105 3.96 15.57 0.50
C THR A 105 2.70 16.42 0.57
N LYS A 106 1.59 15.86 1.02
CA LYS A 106 0.34 16.61 1.20
C LYS A 106 0.43 17.52 2.41
N PRO A 107 -0.06 18.76 2.30
CA PRO A 107 -0.02 19.70 3.42
C PRO A 107 -0.66 19.16 4.71
N GLN A 108 -1.75 18.43 4.61
CA GLN A 108 -2.44 17.87 5.75
C GLN A 108 -2.02 16.45 6.11
N GLY A 109 -1.13 15.86 5.32
CA GLY A 109 -0.73 14.47 5.54
C GLY A 109 0.18 14.28 6.73
N SER A 110 1.33 14.89 6.67
CA SER A 110 2.28 14.97 7.79
C SER A 110 2.57 13.67 8.54
N GLY A 111 2.54 12.54 7.85
CA GLY A 111 2.87 11.26 8.47
C GLY A 111 1.76 10.60 9.27
N LEU A 112 0.57 11.19 9.32
CA LEU A 112 -0.54 10.61 10.06
C LEU A 112 -0.94 9.22 9.51
N GLY A 113 -0.87 9.04 8.20
CA GLY A 113 -1.15 7.75 7.58
C GLY A 113 -0.22 6.66 8.06
N LEU A 114 1.07 6.97 8.20
CA LEU A 114 2.05 6.01 8.67
C LEU A 114 1.87 5.71 10.16
N LYS A 115 1.47 6.69 10.95
CA LYS A 115 1.17 6.45 12.37
C LYS A 115 -0.01 5.50 12.53
N SER A 116 -1.04 5.64 11.71
CA SER A 116 -2.17 4.72 11.72
C SER A 116 -1.74 3.32 11.34
N VAL A 117 -0.87 3.20 10.34
CA VAL A 117 -0.32 1.91 9.92
C VAL A 117 0.45 1.26 11.07
N GLU A 118 1.32 2.02 11.73
CA GLU A 118 2.08 1.50 12.86
C GLU A 118 1.19 1.02 13.99
N ALA A 119 0.13 1.77 14.31
CA ALA A 119 -0.81 1.39 15.36
C ALA A 119 -1.53 0.09 15.02
N ILE A 120 -1.98 -0.05 13.78
CA ILE A 120 -2.65 -1.27 13.32
C ILE A 120 -1.71 -2.47 13.40
N LEU A 121 -0.47 -2.30 12.93
CA LEU A 121 0.50 -3.39 12.96
C LEU A 121 0.81 -3.81 14.39
N LYS A 122 0.98 -2.85 15.27
CA LYS A 122 1.25 -3.15 16.69
C LYS A 122 0.12 -3.96 17.30
N SER A 123 -1.13 -3.63 16.98
CA SER A 123 -2.29 -4.35 17.49
C SER A 123 -2.43 -5.75 16.90
N ASN A 124 -1.78 -6.04 15.78
CA ASN A 124 -1.90 -7.31 15.06
C ASN A 124 -0.58 -8.09 15.06
N SER A 125 0.29 -7.84 16.02
CA SER A 125 1.57 -8.53 16.17
C SER A 125 2.44 -8.40 14.91
N GLY A 126 2.45 -7.21 14.34
CA GLY A 126 3.18 -6.94 13.14
C GLY A 126 4.27 -5.91 13.31
N PHE A 127 4.97 -5.64 12.23
CA PHE A 127 5.99 -4.59 12.24
C PHE A 127 6.08 -3.92 10.87
N LEU A 128 6.71 -2.76 10.85
CA LEU A 128 6.87 -1.92 9.67
C LEU A 128 8.35 -1.68 9.46
N LYS A 129 8.79 -1.82 8.20
CA LYS A 129 10.15 -1.49 7.81
C LYS A 129 10.07 -0.54 6.61
N ILE A 130 10.77 0.57 6.70
CA ILE A 130 10.79 1.57 5.63
C ILE A 130 12.24 1.75 5.17
N GLU A 131 12.45 1.66 3.86
CA GLU A 131 13.75 1.89 3.25
C GLU A 131 13.60 2.97 2.18
N ASP A 132 14.59 3.83 2.11
CA ASP A 132 14.64 4.93 1.16
C ASP A 132 16.01 4.89 0.52
N THR A 133 16.10 4.32 -0.67
CA THR A 133 17.38 4.06 -1.34
C THR A 133 17.29 4.38 -2.83
N ASP A 134 18.21 5.22 -3.30
CA ASP A 134 18.36 5.52 -4.73
C ASP A 134 17.07 5.99 -5.41
N GLY A 135 16.32 6.85 -4.72
CA GLY A 135 15.09 7.40 -5.29
C GLY A 135 13.91 6.45 -5.27
N VAL A 136 13.99 5.38 -4.47
CA VAL A 136 12.89 4.43 -4.28
C VAL A 136 12.50 4.38 -2.81
N PHE A 137 11.22 4.59 -2.56
CA PHE A 137 10.65 4.47 -1.23
C PHE A 137 9.98 3.09 -1.13
N ASP A 138 10.44 2.29 -0.18
CA ASP A 138 10.02 0.89 -0.04
C ASP A 138 9.48 0.66 1.36
N VAL A 139 8.20 0.34 1.46
CA VAL A 139 7.54 0.06 2.73
C VAL A 139 7.21 -1.43 2.79
N PHE A 140 7.66 -2.08 3.85
CA PHE A 140 7.37 -3.48 4.09
C PHE A 140 6.66 -3.61 5.43
N ALA A 141 5.52 -4.28 5.43
CA ALA A 141 4.73 -4.51 6.64
C ALA A 141 4.34 -5.98 6.74
N THR A 142 4.40 -6.53 7.95
CA THR A 142 3.89 -7.88 8.18
C THR A 142 2.95 -7.85 9.37
N LEU A 143 1.98 -8.73 9.36
CA LEU A 143 1.09 -8.92 10.50
C LEU A 143 0.62 -10.37 10.54
N LYS A 144 0.16 -10.75 11.73
CA LYS A 144 -0.34 -12.10 11.92
C LYS A 144 -1.72 -12.23 11.28
N ASN A 145 -1.94 -13.37 10.61
CA ASN A 145 -3.22 -13.61 9.98
C ASN A 145 -3.73 -15.01 10.31
#